data_bdc34cf636bedc7f9704dd3683fb66a6
#
_entry.id   bdc34cf636bedc7f9704dd3683fb66a6
#
_cell.length_a   1.000
_cell.length_b   1.000
_cell.length_c   1.000
_cell.angle_alpha   90.00
_cell.angle_beta   90.00
_cell.angle_gamma   90.00
#
_symmetry.space_group_name_H-M   'P 1'
#
loop_
_entity.id
_entity.type
_entity.pdbx_description
1 polymer ?
#
loop_
_entity_poly.entity_id
_entity_poly.type
_entity_poly.pdbx_seq_one_letter_code
_entity_poly.pdbx_strand_id
1 'polypeptide(L)'
;MPWFRKPHTCPCGTNWWDEWDCLCNDPCPACDAEIEPDEHEAIQGGKSAKIRTLNDRFRRSLTGGRVMMTAAVSALPDDVRARAIELTRTFDEFTPDNDPHNEHDFGSFEIDDLKFIFKHDYYDKSMQYGSEDPGDPQKTTRVLTIMLADEY
;
A
#
# COMPACT_ATOMS: atom_id res chain seq x y z
N MET A 1 1.77 -12.10 13.48
CA MET A 1 2.16 -11.20 14.57
C MET A 1 1.14 -10.08 14.68
N PRO A 2 0.65 -9.77 15.86
CA PRO A 2 -0.25 -8.65 16.05
C PRO A 2 0.48 -7.34 15.76
N TRP A 3 -0.25 -6.36 15.28
CA TRP A 3 0.22 -5.01 15.03
C TRP A 3 -0.60 -4.06 15.90
N PHE A 4 0.05 -3.13 16.57
CA PHE A 4 -0.59 -2.27 17.55
C PHE A 4 -0.45 -0.80 17.19
N ARG A 5 -1.51 -0.05 17.41
CA ARG A 5 -1.48 1.40 17.46
C ARG A 5 -1.32 1.81 18.92
N LYS A 6 -0.30 2.59 19.21
CA LYS A 6 0.11 2.91 20.58
C LYS A 6 0.19 4.42 20.78
N PRO A 7 -0.75 5.05 21.51
CA PRO A 7 -0.60 6.43 21.95
C PRO A 7 0.37 6.52 23.13
N HIS A 8 1.12 7.60 23.20
CA HIS A 8 2.08 7.88 24.26
C HIS A 8 1.88 9.31 24.79
N THR A 9 2.00 9.47 26.10
CA THR A 9 1.97 10.76 26.77
C THR A 9 3.24 10.92 27.61
N CYS A 10 4.08 11.89 27.24
CA CYS A 10 5.30 12.18 27.97
C CYS A 10 5.08 13.26 29.02
N PRO A 11 5.69 13.13 30.24
CA PRO A 11 5.63 14.20 31.24
C PRO A 11 6.17 15.56 30.77
N CYS A 12 6.95 15.60 29.67
CA CYS A 12 7.39 16.85 29.07
C CYS A 12 6.30 17.61 28.31
N GLY A 13 5.10 17.03 28.19
CA GLY A 13 3.95 17.63 27.51
C GLY A 13 3.78 17.19 26.06
N THR A 14 4.64 16.33 25.55
CA THR A 14 4.55 15.82 24.17
C THR A 14 3.65 14.59 24.13
N ASN A 15 2.72 14.60 23.19
CA ASN A 15 1.86 13.46 22.91
C ASN A 15 2.12 13.03 21.47
N TRP A 16 2.24 11.72 21.27
CA TRP A 16 2.39 11.13 19.94
C TRP A 16 1.81 9.72 19.92
N TRP A 17 1.77 9.14 18.78
CA TRP A 17 1.41 7.73 18.63
C TRP A 17 2.19 7.12 17.48
N ASP A 18 2.41 5.81 17.56
CA ASP A 18 3.05 5.04 16.53
C ASP A 18 2.35 3.69 16.32
N GLU A 19 2.86 2.91 15.40
CA GLU A 19 2.35 1.59 15.08
C GLU A 19 3.52 0.61 14.99
N TRP A 20 3.45 -0.47 15.74
CA TRP A 20 4.51 -1.46 15.79
C TRP A 20 3.98 -2.85 16.16
N ASP A 21 4.83 -3.87 16.01
CA ASP A 21 4.48 -5.26 16.32
C ASP A 21 4.78 -5.66 17.78
N CYS A 22 5.22 -4.75 18.59
CA CYS A 22 5.43 -4.95 20.04
C CYS A 22 4.74 -3.85 20.85
N LEU A 23 4.52 -4.14 22.13
CA LEU A 23 4.07 -3.17 23.12
C LEU A 23 5.26 -2.64 23.95
N CYS A 24 6.36 -2.39 23.27
CA CYS A 24 7.57 -1.86 23.91
C CYS A 24 7.47 -0.36 24.15
N ASN A 25 8.33 0.12 25.04
CA ASN A 25 8.48 1.56 25.25
C ASN A 25 9.12 2.22 24.05
N ASP A 26 8.73 3.45 23.78
CA ASP A 26 9.28 4.23 22.68
C ASP A 26 9.88 5.55 23.18
N PRO A 27 10.96 6.04 22.56
CA PRO A 27 11.57 7.31 22.99
C PRO A 27 10.68 8.50 22.60
N CYS A 28 10.52 9.44 23.52
CA CYS A 28 9.81 10.68 23.25
C CYS A 28 10.54 11.48 22.18
N PRO A 29 9.85 11.92 21.11
CA PRO A 29 10.51 12.69 20.05
C PRO A 29 11.03 14.07 20.47
N ALA A 30 10.58 14.58 21.64
CA ALA A 30 11.00 15.88 22.14
C ALA A 30 12.12 15.82 23.19
N CYS A 31 12.12 14.82 24.08
CA CYS A 31 13.08 14.75 25.18
C CYS A 31 13.83 13.42 25.28
N ASP A 32 13.54 12.47 24.39
CA ASP A 32 14.20 11.16 24.28
C ASP A 32 14.00 10.24 25.51
N ALA A 33 13.09 10.57 26.43
CA ALA A 33 12.73 9.71 27.54
C ALA A 33 11.96 8.50 27.03
N GLU A 34 12.26 7.31 27.57
CA GLU A 34 11.49 6.10 27.24
C GLU A 34 10.13 6.15 27.89
N ILE A 35 9.08 6.08 27.07
CA ILE A 35 7.70 6.19 27.51
C ILE A 35 6.93 4.91 27.19
N GLU A 36 6.27 4.36 28.18
CA GLU A 36 5.34 3.25 28.01
C GLU A 36 4.09 3.74 27.29
N PRO A 37 3.50 2.92 26.37
CA PRO A 37 2.22 3.29 25.75
C PRO A 37 1.10 3.41 26.78
N ASP A 38 0.29 4.46 26.66
CA ASP A 38 -0.87 4.69 27.55
C ASP A 38 -1.93 3.62 27.37
N GLU A 39 -2.29 3.38 26.11
CA GLU A 39 -3.24 2.37 25.68
C GLU A 39 -2.75 1.80 24.35
N HIS A 40 -3.35 0.74 23.93
CA HIS A 40 -3.06 0.19 22.60
C HIS A 40 -4.30 -0.40 21.96
N GLU A 41 -4.32 -0.35 20.64
CA GLU A 41 -5.33 -0.98 19.80
C GLU A 41 -4.65 -1.98 18.88
N ALA A 42 -5.09 -3.24 18.92
CA ALA A 42 -4.61 -4.25 17.98
C ALA A 42 -5.19 -3.97 16.59
N ILE A 43 -4.32 -3.80 15.61
CA ILE A 43 -4.73 -3.64 14.21
C ILE A 43 -4.91 -5.04 13.63
N GLN A 44 -6.15 -5.37 13.29
CA GLN A 44 -6.47 -6.69 12.75
C GLN A 44 -5.76 -6.92 11.41
N GLY A 45 -5.04 -8.06 11.30
CA GLY A 45 -4.28 -8.41 10.10
C GLY A 45 -2.91 -7.74 9.99
N GLY A 46 -2.53 -6.87 10.93
CA GLY A 46 -1.20 -6.27 11.03
C GLY A 46 -0.84 -5.33 9.89
N LYS A 47 0.46 -5.27 9.57
CA LYS A 47 1.03 -4.39 8.56
C LYS A 47 0.46 -4.66 7.15
N SER A 48 0.28 -5.92 6.80
CA SER A 48 -0.27 -6.31 5.49
C SER A 48 -1.69 -5.77 5.30
N ALA A 49 -2.53 -5.80 6.34
CA ALA A 49 -3.88 -5.25 6.27
C ALA A 49 -3.88 -3.74 6.03
N LYS A 50 -2.95 -3.01 6.62
CA LYS A 50 -2.78 -1.57 6.40
C LYS A 50 -2.37 -1.26 4.96
N ILE A 51 -1.38 -1.98 4.46
CA ILE A 51 -0.92 -1.86 3.07
C ILE A 51 -2.05 -2.19 2.10
N ARG A 52 -2.78 -3.28 2.33
CA ARG A 52 -3.92 -3.70 1.52
C ARG A 52 -5.00 -2.61 1.47
N THR A 53 -5.35 -2.03 2.60
CA THR A 53 -6.35 -0.96 2.66
C THR A 53 -5.92 0.25 1.82
N LEU A 54 -4.65 0.64 1.90
CA LEU A 54 -4.11 1.75 1.11
C LEU A 54 -4.09 1.41 -0.39
N ASN A 55 -3.70 0.19 -0.74
CA ASN A 55 -3.70 -0.27 -2.12
C ASN A 55 -5.11 -0.31 -2.72
N ASP A 56 -6.08 -0.86 -2.00
CA ASP A 56 -7.47 -0.90 -2.46
C ASP A 56 -8.04 0.49 -2.65
N ARG A 57 -7.79 1.40 -1.71
CA ARG A 57 -8.26 2.78 -1.80
C ARG A 57 -7.66 3.49 -3.01
N PHE A 58 -6.36 3.36 -3.22
CA PHE A 58 -5.68 3.96 -4.36
C PHE A 58 -6.20 3.38 -5.69
N ARG A 59 -6.28 2.07 -5.78
CA ARG A 59 -6.72 1.38 -7.01
C ARG A 59 -8.15 1.76 -7.39
N ARG A 60 -9.05 1.83 -6.42
CA ARG A 60 -10.46 2.18 -6.66
C ARG A 60 -10.67 3.65 -7.04
N SER A 61 -9.92 4.54 -6.43
CA SER A 61 -10.06 5.99 -6.65
C SER A 61 -9.10 6.57 -7.69
N LEU A 62 -8.00 5.88 -7.96
CA LEU A 62 -6.85 6.34 -8.76
C LEU A 62 -6.22 7.63 -8.21
N THR A 63 -6.39 7.87 -6.90
CA THR A 63 -5.80 8.99 -6.18
C THR A 63 -4.98 8.51 -4.99
N GLY A 64 -3.95 9.24 -4.62
CA GLY A 64 -3.04 8.88 -3.52
C GLY A 64 -1.74 8.24 -3.97
N GLY A 65 -1.42 8.27 -5.27
CA GLY A 65 -0.19 7.74 -5.85
C GLY A 65 -0.09 8.08 -7.33
N ARG A 66 0.78 7.37 -8.02
CA ARG A 66 0.99 7.53 -9.46
C ARG A 66 0.40 6.33 -10.21
N VAL A 67 -0.41 6.60 -11.22
CA VAL A 67 -0.94 5.58 -12.12
C VAL A 67 -0.13 5.64 -13.41
N MET A 68 0.44 4.50 -13.80
CA MET A 68 1.25 4.37 -15.01
C MET A 68 0.71 3.25 -15.89
N MET A 69 0.82 3.45 -17.19
CA MET A 69 0.58 2.41 -18.19
C MET A 69 1.82 2.26 -19.05
N THR A 70 2.16 1.03 -19.42
CA THR A 70 3.26 0.79 -20.35
C THR A 70 2.93 1.36 -21.73
N ALA A 71 3.96 1.56 -22.55
CA ALA A 71 3.77 2.05 -23.91
C ALA A 71 2.83 1.14 -24.74
N ALA A 72 2.93 -0.18 -24.55
CA ALA A 72 2.07 -1.14 -25.22
C ALA A 72 0.60 -0.98 -24.84
N VAL A 73 0.30 -0.78 -23.55
CA VAL A 73 -1.08 -0.51 -23.11
C VAL A 73 -1.56 0.84 -23.60
N SER A 74 -0.72 1.86 -23.53
CA SER A 74 -1.05 3.22 -23.99
C SER A 74 -1.36 3.29 -25.48
N ALA A 75 -0.80 2.38 -26.28
CA ALA A 75 -1.02 2.30 -27.73
C ALA A 75 -2.32 1.58 -28.11
N LEU A 76 -3.00 0.94 -27.18
CA LEU A 76 -4.27 0.25 -27.43
C LEU A 76 -5.41 1.24 -27.69
N PRO A 77 -6.51 0.78 -28.36
CA PRO A 77 -7.68 1.62 -28.55
C PRO A 77 -8.23 2.20 -27.24
N ASP A 78 -8.83 3.38 -27.32
CA ASP A 78 -9.33 4.11 -26.14
C ASP A 78 -10.35 3.31 -25.32
N ASP A 79 -11.24 2.56 -25.98
CA ASP A 79 -12.22 1.72 -25.31
C ASP A 79 -11.57 0.55 -24.55
N VAL A 80 -10.52 -0.04 -25.11
CA VAL A 80 -9.77 -1.13 -24.45
C VAL A 80 -9.03 -0.59 -23.23
N ARG A 81 -8.37 0.57 -23.36
CA ARG A 81 -7.69 1.21 -22.23
C ARG A 81 -8.66 1.56 -21.11
N ALA A 82 -9.80 2.16 -21.44
CA ALA A 82 -10.82 2.51 -20.46
C ALA A 82 -11.33 1.28 -19.72
N ARG A 83 -11.53 0.17 -20.42
CA ARG A 83 -11.93 -1.10 -19.82
C ARG A 83 -10.85 -1.68 -18.93
N ALA A 84 -9.59 -1.61 -19.36
CA ALA A 84 -8.45 -2.07 -18.55
C ALA A 84 -8.35 -1.30 -17.23
N ILE A 85 -8.54 0.02 -17.27
CA ILE A 85 -8.58 0.86 -16.06
C ILE A 85 -9.74 0.43 -15.16
N GLU A 86 -10.93 0.25 -15.70
CA GLU A 86 -12.11 -0.13 -14.93
C GLU A 86 -11.97 -1.52 -14.31
N LEU A 87 -11.45 -2.50 -15.04
CA LEU A 87 -11.20 -3.84 -14.50
C LEU A 87 -10.12 -3.83 -13.42
N THR A 88 -9.14 -2.96 -13.52
CA THR A 88 -8.14 -2.76 -12.47
C THR A 88 -8.80 -2.20 -11.20
N ARG A 89 -9.65 -1.19 -11.34
CA ARG A 89 -10.34 -0.56 -10.21
C ARG A 89 -11.28 -1.51 -9.47
N THR A 90 -11.96 -2.38 -10.20
CA THR A 90 -12.99 -3.26 -9.66
C THR A 90 -12.51 -4.69 -9.38
N PHE A 91 -11.23 -4.97 -9.59
CA PHE A 91 -10.66 -6.29 -9.38
C PHE A 91 -10.82 -6.72 -7.91
N ASP A 92 -11.30 -7.95 -7.69
CA ASP A 92 -11.51 -8.52 -6.35
C ASP A 92 -11.16 -10.02 -6.25
N GLU A 93 -10.59 -10.60 -7.31
CA GLU A 93 -10.27 -12.01 -7.37
C GLU A 93 -8.89 -12.32 -6.77
N PHE A 94 -8.65 -11.87 -5.54
CA PHE A 94 -7.41 -12.13 -4.84
C PHE A 94 -7.42 -13.52 -4.19
N THR A 95 -6.35 -14.26 -4.42
CA THR A 95 -6.17 -15.62 -3.90
C THR A 95 -4.78 -15.74 -3.26
N PRO A 96 -4.51 -16.78 -2.44
CA PRO A 96 -3.16 -16.99 -1.93
C PRO A 96 -2.09 -17.14 -3.01
N ASP A 97 -2.47 -17.59 -4.23
CA ASP A 97 -1.54 -17.78 -5.33
C ASP A 97 -1.12 -16.46 -5.98
N ASN A 98 -2.06 -15.52 -6.16
CA ASN A 98 -1.76 -14.23 -6.77
C ASN A 98 -1.50 -13.11 -5.76
N ASP A 99 -1.82 -13.35 -4.48
CA ASP A 99 -1.68 -12.38 -3.39
C ASP A 99 -1.08 -13.05 -2.14
N PRO A 100 0.18 -13.56 -2.23
CA PRO A 100 0.78 -14.32 -1.15
C PRO A 100 1.01 -13.51 0.13
N HIS A 101 1.12 -12.19 0.01
CA HIS A 101 1.32 -11.29 1.17
C HIS A 101 0.03 -10.66 1.68
N ASN A 102 -1.10 -10.93 1.03
CA ASN A 102 -2.42 -10.39 1.38
C ASN A 102 -2.45 -8.84 1.38
N GLU A 103 -1.72 -8.25 0.45
CA GLU A 103 -1.62 -6.80 0.28
C GLU A 103 -2.47 -6.26 -0.86
N HIS A 104 -3.07 -7.12 -1.69
CA HIS A 104 -3.77 -6.76 -2.92
C HIS A 104 -2.90 -5.95 -3.89
N ASP A 105 -1.64 -6.36 -4.02
CA ASP A 105 -0.63 -5.62 -4.78
C ASP A 105 -0.49 -6.08 -6.23
N PHE A 106 -1.19 -7.12 -6.63
CA PHE A 106 -1.10 -7.72 -7.95
C PHE A 106 -2.44 -8.34 -8.37
N GLY A 107 -2.77 -8.23 -9.64
CA GLY A 107 -3.90 -8.94 -10.23
C GLY A 107 -3.76 -9.06 -11.74
N SER A 108 -4.53 -9.96 -12.34
CA SER A 108 -4.54 -10.17 -13.78
C SER A 108 -5.96 -10.36 -14.30
N PHE A 109 -6.19 -9.91 -15.52
CA PHE A 109 -7.47 -10.04 -16.22
C PHE A 109 -7.25 -10.11 -17.73
N GLU A 110 -8.27 -10.50 -18.46
CA GLU A 110 -8.23 -10.59 -19.91
C GLU A 110 -9.26 -9.69 -20.56
N ILE A 111 -8.91 -9.07 -21.68
CA ILE A 111 -9.80 -8.32 -22.57
C ILE A 111 -9.46 -8.75 -24.00
N ASP A 112 -10.41 -9.35 -24.72
CA ASP A 112 -10.29 -9.69 -26.15
C ASP A 112 -8.97 -10.42 -26.48
N ASP A 113 -8.68 -11.51 -25.79
CA ASP A 113 -7.48 -12.34 -25.95
C ASP A 113 -6.17 -11.71 -25.46
N LEU A 114 -6.21 -10.47 -24.98
CA LEU A 114 -5.05 -9.84 -24.34
C LEU A 114 -5.11 -10.04 -22.83
N LYS A 115 -4.00 -10.49 -22.27
CA LYS A 115 -3.86 -10.66 -20.83
C LYS A 115 -3.13 -9.45 -20.27
N PHE A 116 -3.76 -8.84 -19.26
CA PHE A 116 -3.26 -7.66 -18.55
C PHE A 116 -2.87 -8.05 -17.14
N ILE A 117 -1.93 -7.33 -16.57
CA ILE A 117 -1.66 -7.33 -15.14
C ILE A 117 -1.63 -5.90 -14.62
N PHE A 118 -1.97 -5.76 -13.34
CA PHE A 118 -1.65 -4.55 -12.60
C PHE A 118 -0.78 -4.91 -11.40
N LYS A 119 0.07 -3.99 -10.99
CA LYS A 119 0.90 -4.15 -9.80
C LYS A 119 1.05 -2.82 -9.07
N HIS A 120 1.18 -2.91 -7.75
CA HIS A 120 1.59 -1.80 -6.90
C HIS A 120 3.07 -1.94 -6.56
N ASP A 121 3.81 -0.86 -6.74
CA ASP A 121 5.18 -0.73 -6.26
C ASP A 121 5.23 0.37 -5.19
N TYR A 122 6.15 0.23 -4.25
CA TYR A 122 6.30 1.14 -3.12
C TYR A 122 7.68 1.78 -3.16
N TYR A 123 7.73 3.05 -3.48
CA TYR A 123 8.98 3.81 -3.53
C TYR A 123 9.04 4.81 -2.38
N ASP A 124 10.25 5.23 -2.03
CA ASP A 124 10.43 6.35 -1.12
C ASP A 124 10.00 7.67 -1.80
N LYS A 125 9.98 8.75 -1.04
CA LYS A 125 9.55 10.05 -1.59
C LYS A 125 10.48 10.60 -2.66
N SER A 126 11.73 10.16 -2.70
CA SER A 126 12.70 10.53 -3.74
C SER A 126 12.51 9.72 -5.03
N MET A 127 11.74 8.65 -5.01
CA MET A 127 11.55 7.72 -6.14
C MET A 127 12.84 7.01 -6.56
N GLN A 128 13.83 6.92 -5.69
CA GLN A 128 15.12 6.28 -5.98
C GLN A 128 15.23 4.87 -5.40
N TYR A 129 14.57 4.62 -4.26
CA TYR A 129 14.65 3.36 -3.53
C TYR A 129 13.26 2.88 -3.16
N GLY A 130 13.15 1.61 -2.78
CA GLY A 130 11.93 1.08 -2.19
C GLY A 130 11.62 1.79 -0.88
N SER A 131 10.32 1.92 -0.56
CA SER A 131 9.87 2.49 0.71
C SER A 131 10.27 1.58 1.87
N GLU A 132 10.76 2.17 2.94
CA GLU A 132 11.02 1.46 4.20
C GLU A 132 9.75 1.14 4.98
N ASP A 133 8.64 1.83 4.68
CA ASP A 133 7.34 1.58 5.29
C ASP A 133 6.19 1.78 4.30
N PRO A 134 5.84 0.75 3.51
CA PRO A 134 4.73 0.84 2.56
C PRO A 134 3.37 1.11 3.18
N GLY A 135 3.22 0.91 4.49
CA GLY A 135 2.01 1.24 5.25
C GLY A 135 1.90 2.70 5.66
N ASP A 136 2.93 3.50 5.42
CA ASP A 136 2.94 4.93 5.76
C ASP A 136 2.88 5.79 4.48
N PRO A 137 1.74 6.47 4.22
CA PRO A 137 1.62 7.33 3.03
C PRO A 137 2.60 8.50 3.02
N GLN A 138 3.10 8.94 4.17
CA GLN A 138 4.07 10.04 4.25
C GLN A 138 5.48 9.61 3.86
N LYS A 139 5.78 8.32 3.95
CA LYS A 139 7.09 7.74 3.59
C LYS A 139 7.08 7.05 2.23
N THR A 140 5.92 6.90 1.62
CA THR A 140 5.72 6.06 0.45
C THR A 140 5.07 6.81 -0.69
N THR A 141 5.66 6.68 -1.89
CA THR A 141 4.97 6.97 -3.14
C THR A 141 4.54 5.64 -3.73
N ARG A 142 3.22 5.41 -3.80
CA ARG A 142 2.65 4.23 -4.44
C ARG A 142 2.59 4.44 -5.93
N VAL A 143 2.96 3.41 -6.68
CA VAL A 143 2.86 3.41 -8.14
C VAL A 143 2.01 2.21 -8.55
N LEU A 144 0.91 2.47 -9.23
CA LEU A 144 0.07 1.46 -9.84
C LEU A 144 0.42 1.40 -11.33
N THR A 145 0.92 0.26 -11.79
CA THR A 145 1.27 0.06 -13.19
C THR A 145 0.32 -0.95 -13.82
N ILE A 146 -0.24 -0.60 -14.98
CA ILE A 146 -1.04 -1.49 -15.82
C ILE A 146 -0.19 -1.86 -17.03
N MET A 147 -0.02 -3.14 -17.28
CA MET A 147 0.81 -3.65 -18.36
C MET A 147 0.21 -4.90 -18.98
N LEU A 148 0.72 -5.30 -20.15
CA LEU A 148 0.42 -6.61 -20.70
C LEU A 148 1.22 -7.69 -19.97
N ALA A 149 0.65 -8.88 -19.85
CA ALA A 149 1.29 -9.96 -19.10
C ALA A 149 2.64 -10.39 -19.67
N ASP A 150 2.85 -10.23 -20.97
CA ASP A 150 4.12 -10.56 -21.63
C ASP A 150 5.23 -9.53 -21.38
N GLU A 151 4.90 -8.38 -20.76
CA GLU A 151 5.86 -7.35 -20.38
C GLU A 151 6.38 -7.51 -18.95
N TYR A 152 5.81 -8.46 -18.22
CA TYR A 152 6.16 -8.68 -16.81
C TYR A 152 7.45 -9.44 -16.58
#